data_998c973a100571cbee793ddf134fa599
#
_entry.id   998c973a100571cbee793ddf134fa599
#
_cell.length_a   1.000
_cell.length_b   1.000
_cell.length_c   1.000
_cell.angle_alpha   90.00
_cell.angle_beta   90.00
_cell.angle_gamma   90.00
#
_symmetry.space_group_name_H-M   'P 1'
#
loop_
_entity.id
_entity.type
_entity.pdbx_description
1 polymer ?
#
loop_
_entity_poly.entity_id
_entity_poly.type
_entity_poly.pdbx_seq_one_letter_code
_entity_poly.pdbx_strand_id
1 'polypeptide(L)'
;MTATNESLPIEDFDRPPTLHLVNNDLTEQDVEEIGRRFDAIRESVVSDLGEDDAAYIHRIIRIHRYLELSGRATLMASILPPAWFAGTALLGTAKILENMELGHNIMHGQWDWMRDPAIHSTTWEWDNAISADDWKKGHNDMHHMWTNVIGKDKDVGYGRLRVTSDQEWKPEHLFQLGTNVLI
;
A
#
# COMPACT_ATOMS: atom_id res chain seq x y z
N MET A 1 -14.74 -27.97 -30.44
CA MET A 1 -13.38 -28.14 -29.93
C MET A 1 -13.36 -27.39 -28.59
N THR A 2 -13.48 -28.16 -27.54
CA THR A 2 -13.47 -27.65 -26.14
C THR A 2 -12.02 -27.44 -25.76
N ALA A 3 -11.62 -26.18 -25.58
CA ALA A 3 -10.32 -25.84 -24.98
C ALA A 3 -10.36 -26.31 -23.54
N THR A 4 -9.55 -27.29 -23.21
CA THR A 4 -9.29 -27.70 -21.82
C THR A 4 -8.46 -26.61 -21.19
N ASN A 5 -9.03 -25.94 -20.23
CA ASN A 5 -8.36 -24.95 -19.37
C ASN A 5 -7.46 -25.75 -18.39
N GLU A 6 -6.23 -26.03 -18.79
CA GLU A 6 -5.21 -26.55 -17.86
C GLU A 6 -4.68 -25.37 -17.06
N SER A 7 -5.19 -25.23 -15.84
CA SER A 7 -4.56 -24.38 -14.84
C SER A 7 -3.12 -24.85 -14.61
N LEU A 8 -2.15 -23.98 -14.81
CA LEU A 8 -0.74 -24.27 -14.53
C LEU A 8 -0.59 -24.56 -13.02
N PRO A 9 0.09 -25.64 -12.63
CA PRO A 9 0.28 -25.94 -11.22
C PRO A 9 1.13 -24.86 -10.55
N ILE A 10 0.67 -24.41 -9.37
CA ILE A 10 1.31 -23.39 -8.52
C ILE A 10 2.76 -23.78 -8.15
N GLU A 11 3.10 -25.06 -8.21
CA GLU A 11 4.43 -25.61 -7.90
C GLU A 11 5.57 -25.09 -8.79
N ASP A 12 5.26 -24.48 -9.95
CA ASP A 12 6.29 -23.96 -10.87
C ASP A 12 6.73 -22.51 -10.51
N PHE A 13 6.07 -21.87 -9.55
CA PHE A 13 6.42 -20.51 -9.09
C PHE A 13 7.53 -20.49 -8.02
N ASP A 14 7.87 -21.63 -7.39
CA ASP A 14 8.89 -21.72 -6.34
C ASP A 14 10.33 -21.71 -6.87
N ARG A 15 10.53 -21.71 -8.18
CA ARG A 15 11.85 -21.50 -8.76
C ARG A 15 12.07 -20.00 -8.97
N PRO A 16 12.99 -19.36 -8.21
CA PRO A 16 13.39 -18.02 -8.58
C PRO A 16 13.92 -18.08 -10.02
N PRO A 17 13.40 -17.23 -10.93
CA PRO A 17 13.97 -17.14 -12.27
C PRO A 17 15.46 -16.83 -12.08
N THR A 18 16.32 -17.57 -12.76
CA THR A 18 17.72 -17.19 -12.90
C THR A 18 17.68 -15.88 -13.69
N LEU A 19 17.63 -14.76 -12.95
CA LEU A 19 17.76 -13.43 -13.53
C LEU A 19 19.18 -13.32 -14.07
N HIS A 20 19.37 -13.74 -15.31
CA HIS A 20 20.45 -13.22 -16.12
C HIS A 20 20.10 -11.77 -16.45
N LEU A 21 20.41 -10.89 -15.49
CA LEU A 21 20.42 -9.46 -15.71
C LEU A 21 21.42 -9.19 -16.83
N VAL A 22 20.95 -8.57 -17.89
CA VAL A 22 21.63 -8.02 -19.07
C VAL A 22 21.36 -8.82 -20.34
N ASN A 23 20.24 -8.61 -20.94
CA ASN A 23 20.00 -8.14 -22.29
C ASN A 23 18.48 -7.97 -22.48
N ASN A 24 18.03 -6.83 -22.97
CA ASN A 24 16.62 -6.56 -23.29
C ASN A 24 16.16 -7.33 -24.54
N ASP A 25 16.63 -8.56 -24.72
CA ASP A 25 16.29 -9.41 -25.87
C ASP A 25 15.10 -10.33 -25.57
N LEU A 26 14.07 -9.77 -24.87
CA LEU A 26 12.79 -10.46 -24.77
C LEU A 26 12.18 -10.51 -26.17
N THR A 27 11.87 -11.72 -26.62
CA THR A 27 11.10 -11.92 -27.84
C THR A 27 9.63 -11.58 -27.60
N GLU A 28 8.86 -11.34 -28.68
CA GLU A 28 7.41 -11.17 -28.57
C GLU A 28 6.75 -12.38 -27.85
N GLN A 29 7.25 -13.58 -28.08
CA GLN A 29 6.79 -14.80 -27.42
C GLN A 29 7.07 -14.80 -25.91
N ASP A 30 8.20 -14.27 -25.48
CA ASP A 30 8.53 -14.13 -24.04
C ASP A 30 7.57 -13.13 -23.38
N VAL A 31 7.26 -12.02 -24.05
CA VAL A 31 6.31 -11.02 -23.56
C VAL A 31 4.90 -11.59 -23.43
N GLU A 32 4.45 -12.34 -24.44
CA GLU A 32 3.15 -13.04 -24.41
C GLU A 32 3.09 -14.08 -23.28
N GLU A 33 4.17 -14.85 -23.07
CA GLU A 33 4.26 -15.84 -22.01
C GLU A 33 4.21 -15.19 -20.62
N ILE A 34 4.97 -14.09 -20.42
CA ILE A 34 4.93 -13.30 -19.19
C ILE A 34 3.50 -12.78 -18.95
N GLY A 35 2.86 -12.23 -19.98
CA GLY A 35 1.47 -11.75 -19.89
C GLY A 35 0.51 -12.86 -19.44
N ARG A 36 0.57 -14.04 -20.08
CA ARG A 36 -0.29 -15.17 -19.68
C ARG A 36 -0.06 -15.64 -18.25
N ARG A 37 1.21 -15.62 -17.76
CA ARG A 37 1.51 -15.97 -16.37
C ARG A 37 0.94 -14.96 -15.39
N PHE A 38 1.04 -13.67 -15.66
CA PHE A 38 0.41 -12.64 -14.83
C PHE A 38 -1.12 -12.77 -14.81
N ASP A 39 -1.75 -13.03 -15.96
CA ASP A 39 -3.19 -13.25 -16.04
C ASP A 39 -3.62 -14.48 -15.22
N ALA A 40 -2.87 -15.58 -15.29
CA ALA A 40 -3.14 -16.79 -14.52
C ALA A 40 -3.01 -16.55 -12.99
N ILE A 41 -1.98 -15.81 -12.56
CA ILE A 41 -1.82 -15.41 -11.14
C ILE A 41 -3.01 -14.54 -10.72
N ARG A 42 -3.35 -13.52 -11.51
CA ARG A 42 -4.49 -12.66 -11.22
C ARG A 42 -5.79 -13.44 -11.09
N GLU A 43 -6.06 -14.34 -12.02
CA GLU A 43 -7.26 -15.18 -12.00
C GLU A 43 -7.30 -16.09 -10.78
N SER A 44 -6.17 -16.72 -10.43
CA SER A 44 -6.05 -17.54 -9.23
C SER A 44 -6.37 -16.74 -7.96
N VAL A 45 -5.77 -15.56 -7.80
CA VAL A 45 -6.01 -14.70 -6.63
C VAL A 45 -7.45 -14.22 -6.57
N VAL A 46 -8.01 -13.74 -7.70
CA VAL A 46 -9.39 -13.22 -7.73
C VAL A 46 -10.42 -14.33 -7.47
N SER A 47 -10.16 -15.55 -7.94
CA SER A 47 -11.07 -16.69 -7.71
C SER A 47 -11.04 -17.22 -6.27
N ASP A 48 -9.98 -16.93 -5.53
CA ASP A 48 -9.81 -17.33 -4.11
C ASP A 48 -10.39 -16.31 -3.12
N LEU A 49 -10.74 -15.10 -3.58
CA LEU A 49 -11.34 -14.07 -2.73
C LEU A 49 -12.64 -14.56 -2.09
N GLY A 50 -12.74 -14.45 -0.75
CA GLY A 50 -13.87 -15.02 -0.04
C GLY A 50 -14.05 -14.55 1.40
N GLU A 51 -14.72 -15.41 2.18
CA GLU A 51 -15.06 -15.11 3.58
C GLU A 51 -13.84 -14.90 4.47
N ASP A 52 -12.73 -15.57 4.20
CA ASP A 52 -11.51 -15.44 4.98
C ASP A 52 -10.88 -14.06 4.81
N ASP A 53 -10.88 -13.51 3.57
CA ASP A 53 -10.43 -12.16 3.28
C ASP A 53 -11.34 -11.12 3.94
N ALA A 54 -12.66 -11.32 3.83
CA ALA A 54 -13.64 -10.47 4.51
C ALA A 54 -13.44 -10.48 6.04
N ALA A 55 -13.22 -11.65 6.62
CA ALA A 55 -12.96 -11.80 8.05
C ALA A 55 -11.64 -11.10 8.46
N TYR A 56 -10.61 -11.16 7.59
CA TYR A 56 -9.35 -10.50 7.81
C TYR A 56 -9.53 -8.98 7.93
N ILE A 57 -10.11 -8.32 6.91
CA ILE A 57 -10.24 -6.86 6.93
C ILE A 57 -11.11 -6.38 8.09
N HIS A 58 -12.21 -7.06 8.40
CA HIS A 58 -13.03 -6.73 9.57
C HIS A 58 -12.29 -6.93 10.89
N ARG A 59 -11.35 -7.88 10.97
CA ARG A 59 -10.48 -8.06 12.14
C ARG A 59 -9.53 -6.87 12.29
N ILE A 60 -8.90 -6.44 11.21
CA ILE A 60 -7.98 -5.29 11.23
C ILE A 60 -8.71 -4.02 11.62
N ILE A 61 -9.91 -3.77 11.09
CA ILE A 61 -10.75 -2.64 11.48
C ILE A 61 -11.06 -2.66 12.98
N ARG A 62 -11.38 -3.83 13.54
CA ARG A 62 -11.62 -3.95 14.99
C ARG A 62 -10.36 -3.67 15.82
N ILE A 63 -9.22 -4.20 15.41
CA ILE A 63 -7.94 -3.95 16.08
C ILE A 63 -7.63 -2.45 16.06
N HIS A 64 -7.75 -1.81 14.90
CA HIS A 64 -7.56 -0.37 14.75
C HIS A 64 -8.45 0.43 15.71
N ARG A 65 -9.75 0.16 15.75
CA ARG A 65 -10.70 0.84 16.66
C ARG A 65 -10.36 0.64 18.14
N TYR A 66 -9.92 -0.56 18.54
CA TYR A 66 -9.49 -0.81 19.91
C TYR A 66 -8.21 -0.05 20.26
N LEU A 67 -7.23 -0.02 19.36
CA LEU A 67 -6.00 0.75 19.55
C LEU A 67 -6.28 2.24 19.67
N GLU A 68 -7.13 2.78 18.81
CA GLU A 68 -7.52 4.18 18.83
C GLU A 68 -8.26 4.56 20.12
N LEU A 69 -9.28 3.80 20.51
CA LEU A 69 -10.03 4.04 21.73
C LEU A 69 -9.14 3.93 22.98
N SER A 70 -8.33 2.87 23.06
CA SER A 70 -7.42 2.64 24.17
C SER A 70 -6.35 3.72 24.24
N GLY A 71 -5.80 4.15 23.11
CA GLY A 71 -4.82 5.22 23.03
C GLY A 71 -5.39 6.56 23.51
N ARG A 72 -6.58 6.94 23.05
CA ARG A 72 -7.28 8.16 23.48
C ARG A 72 -7.60 8.10 25.00
N ALA A 73 -8.12 6.98 25.49
CA ALA A 73 -8.40 6.80 26.92
C ALA A 73 -7.13 6.88 27.77
N THR A 74 -6.03 6.27 27.33
CA THR A 74 -4.75 6.32 28.05
C THR A 74 -4.19 7.74 28.08
N LEU A 75 -4.33 8.52 27.00
CA LEU A 75 -3.88 9.91 26.96
C LEU A 75 -4.68 10.85 27.88
N MET A 76 -5.86 10.48 28.33
CA MET A 76 -6.57 11.25 29.38
C MET A 76 -5.77 11.32 30.69
N ALA A 77 -4.87 10.34 30.91
CA ALA A 77 -3.93 10.33 32.06
C ALA A 77 -2.52 10.82 31.66
N SER A 78 -2.36 11.57 30.58
CA SER A 78 -1.07 11.97 29.99
C SER A 78 -0.19 12.86 30.88
N ILE A 79 -0.74 13.40 32.00
CA ILE A 79 0.05 14.04 33.07
C ILE A 79 1.09 13.07 33.67
N LEU A 80 0.85 11.77 33.57
CA LEU A 80 1.79 10.72 33.92
C LEU A 80 2.62 10.32 32.68
N PRO A 81 3.97 10.52 32.73
CA PRO A 81 4.82 10.20 31.57
C PRO A 81 4.60 8.79 30.98
N PRO A 82 4.45 7.70 31.77
CA PRO A 82 4.16 6.39 31.22
C PRO A 82 2.85 6.32 30.40
N ALA A 83 1.80 7.02 30.86
CA ALA A 83 0.52 7.06 30.14
C ALA A 83 0.63 7.86 28.83
N TRP A 84 1.41 8.94 28.84
CA TRP A 84 1.71 9.70 27.63
C TRP A 84 2.42 8.83 26.58
N PHE A 85 3.50 8.13 26.97
CA PHE A 85 4.22 7.23 26.05
C PHE A 85 3.36 6.09 25.54
N ALA A 86 2.63 5.40 26.43
CA ALA A 86 1.78 4.28 26.05
C ALA A 86 0.63 4.73 25.13
N GLY A 87 -0.06 5.82 25.46
CA GLY A 87 -1.14 6.34 24.64
C GLY A 87 -0.68 6.84 23.28
N THR A 88 0.49 7.49 23.21
CA THR A 88 1.10 7.90 21.94
C THR A 88 1.47 6.68 21.08
N ALA A 89 2.05 5.63 21.68
CA ALA A 89 2.38 4.41 20.96
C ALA A 89 1.13 3.71 20.41
N LEU A 90 0.05 3.61 21.21
CA LEU A 90 -1.22 3.02 20.77
C LEU A 90 -1.84 3.80 19.60
N LEU A 91 -1.92 5.13 19.71
CA LEU A 91 -2.45 5.97 18.64
C LEU A 91 -1.55 5.96 17.41
N GLY A 92 -0.23 6.00 17.57
CA GLY A 92 0.70 5.89 16.45
C GLY A 92 0.53 4.58 15.70
N THR A 93 0.39 3.45 16.43
CA THR A 93 0.11 2.15 15.80
C THR A 93 -1.25 2.15 15.09
N ALA A 94 -2.29 2.74 15.69
CA ALA A 94 -3.60 2.87 15.05
C ALA A 94 -3.49 3.66 13.75
N LYS A 95 -2.77 4.80 13.74
CA LYS A 95 -2.59 5.62 12.52
C LYS A 95 -1.77 4.93 11.45
N ILE A 96 -0.77 4.14 11.81
CA ILE A 96 -0.03 3.31 10.85
C ILE A 96 -0.97 2.28 10.20
N LEU A 97 -1.78 1.57 10.99
CA LEU A 97 -2.76 0.62 10.46
C LEU A 97 -3.80 1.31 9.58
N GLU A 98 -4.31 2.48 9.98
CA GLU A 98 -5.27 3.24 9.20
C GLU A 98 -4.69 3.68 7.85
N ASN A 99 -3.45 4.17 7.86
CA ASN A 99 -2.83 4.66 6.64
C ASN A 99 -2.42 3.52 5.70
N MET A 100 -1.65 2.56 6.22
CA MET A 100 -0.97 1.57 5.36
C MET A 100 -1.86 0.36 5.02
N GLU A 101 -2.70 -0.08 5.95
CA GLU A 101 -3.46 -1.33 5.78
C GLU A 101 -4.93 -1.08 5.45
N LEU A 102 -5.56 -0.11 6.08
CA LEU A 102 -6.98 0.17 5.85
C LEU A 102 -7.18 1.18 4.72
N GLY A 103 -6.85 2.45 4.96
CA GLY A 103 -7.16 3.53 4.03
C GLY A 103 -6.51 3.33 2.67
N HIS A 104 -5.23 3.00 2.63
CA HIS A 104 -4.49 2.76 1.41
C HIS A 104 -5.17 1.68 0.54
N ASN A 105 -5.39 0.48 1.10
CA ASN A 105 -5.94 -0.64 0.37
C ASN A 105 -7.42 -0.45 0.01
N ILE A 106 -8.21 0.17 0.90
CA ILE A 106 -9.61 0.47 0.62
C ILE A 106 -9.72 1.51 -0.51
N MET A 107 -8.94 2.58 -0.46
CA MET A 107 -8.97 3.63 -1.49
C MET A 107 -8.42 3.17 -2.85
N HIS A 108 -7.65 2.08 -2.89
CA HIS A 108 -7.31 1.36 -4.12
C HIS A 108 -8.41 0.45 -4.65
N GLY A 109 -9.53 0.32 -3.95
CA GLY A 109 -10.64 -0.54 -4.35
C GLY A 109 -10.42 -2.03 -4.08
N GLN A 110 -9.40 -2.39 -3.29
CA GLN A 110 -9.07 -3.79 -3.02
C GLN A 110 -10.24 -4.56 -2.40
N TRP A 111 -11.14 -3.89 -1.69
CA TRP A 111 -12.26 -4.47 -0.95
C TRP A 111 -13.63 -4.23 -1.61
N ASP A 112 -13.68 -3.57 -2.78
CA ASP A 112 -14.91 -3.20 -3.46
C ASP A 112 -15.75 -4.42 -3.91
N TRP A 113 -15.12 -5.57 -4.08
CA TRP A 113 -15.79 -6.83 -4.41
C TRP A 113 -16.79 -7.27 -3.32
N MET A 114 -16.59 -6.88 -2.06
CA MET A 114 -17.50 -7.17 -0.94
C MET A 114 -18.81 -6.37 -1.03
N ARG A 115 -18.83 -5.28 -1.78
CA ARG A 115 -19.98 -4.35 -1.91
C ARG A 115 -20.47 -3.81 -0.56
N ASP A 116 -19.57 -3.73 0.43
CA ASP A 116 -19.86 -3.14 1.73
C ASP A 116 -19.59 -1.63 1.67
N PRO A 117 -20.63 -0.75 1.80
CA PRO A 117 -20.43 0.69 1.73
C PRO A 117 -19.54 1.24 2.86
N ALA A 118 -19.32 0.50 3.94
CA ALA A 118 -18.47 0.93 5.04
C ALA A 118 -16.97 0.79 4.73
N ILE A 119 -16.60 0.00 3.72
CA ILE A 119 -15.21 -0.26 3.32
C ILE A 119 -15.03 -0.21 1.79
N HIS A 120 -15.81 0.61 1.12
CA HIS A 120 -15.77 0.77 -0.33
C HIS A 120 -14.93 2.00 -0.73
N SER A 121 -14.18 1.92 -1.82
CA SER A 121 -13.25 2.98 -2.27
C SER A 121 -13.92 4.33 -2.52
N THR A 122 -15.20 4.33 -2.90
CA THR A 122 -15.96 5.56 -3.20
C THR A 122 -16.57 6.22 -1.98
N THR A 123 -16.70 5.52 -0.86
CA THR A 123 -17.39 6.00 0.35
C THR A 123 -16.49 6.07 1.58
N TRP A 124 -15.29 5.51 1.47
CA TRP A 124 -14.34 5.51 2.58
C TRP A 124 -13.82 6.92 2.87
N GLU A 125 -13.87 7.28 4.15
CA GLU A 125 -13.22 8.46 4.70
C GLU A 125 -12.34 8.04 5.88
N TRP A 126 -11.26 8.78 6.09
CA TRP A 126 -10.30 8.52 7.14
C TRP A 126 -10.03 9.75 8.00
N ASP A 127 -9.54 9.54 9.21
CA ASP A 127 -9.12 10.61 10.13
C ASP A 127 -7.64 10.97 9.86
N ASN A 128 -7.39 11.63 8.72
CA ASN A 128 -6.04 12.02 8.32
C ASN A 128 -5.99 13.51 7.93
N ALA A 129 -4.77 14.04 7.74
CA ALA A 129 -4.54 15.45 7.44
C ALA A 129 -5.09 15.91 6.08
N ILE A 130 -5.30 14.97 5.15
CA ILE A 130 -5.90 15.21 3.83
C ILE A 130 -7.15 14.35 3.67
N SER A 131 -8.12 14.84 2.88
CA SER A 131 -9.32 14.08 2.58
C SER A 131 -9.00 12.81 1.77
N ALA A 132 -9.87 11.79 1.86
CA ALA A 132 -9.72 10.58 1.06
C ALA A 132 -9.71 10.88 -0.45
N ASP A 133 -10.50 11.84 -0.91
CA ASP A 133 -10.55 12.25 -2.31
C ASP A 133 -9.27 12.94 -2.78
N ASP A 134 -8.68 13.83 -1.97
CA ASP A 134 -7.40 14.46 -2.31
C ASP A 134 -6.25 13.45 -2.32
N TRP A 135 -6.29 12.49 -1.39
CA TRP A 135 -5.32 11.41 -1.36
C TRP A 135 -5.43 10.53 -2.63
N LYS A 136 -6.64 10.08 -2.99
CA LYS A 136 -6.88 9.30 -4.21
C LYS A 136 -6.36 10.02 -5.44
N LYS A 137 -6.64 11.31 -5.56
CA LYS A 137 -6.15 12.12 -6.68
C LYS A 137 -4.62 12.25 -6.70
N GLY A 138 -4.00 12.47 -5.55
CA GLY A 138 -2.54 12.56 -5.46
C GLY A 138 -1.84 11.23 -5.69
N HIS A 139 -2.37 10.17 -5.09
CA HIS A 139 -1.77 8.86 -5.08
C HIS A 139 -2.17 8.01 -6.30
N ASN A 140 -3.47 7.76 -6.51
CA ASN A 140 -3.90 6.89 -7.60
C ASN A 140 -3.68 7.52 -8.99
N ASP A 141 -4.00 8.82 -9.14
CA ASP A 141 -3.92 9.47 -10.46
C ASP A 141 -2.50 9.97 -10.78
N MET A 142 -1.73 10.44 -9.78
CA MET A 142 -0.42 11.03 -10.02
C MET A 142 0.72 10.05 -9.75
N HIS A 143 0.79 9.47 -8.54
CA HIS A 143 1.87 8.55 -8.20
C HIS A 143 1.82 7.28 -9.05
N HIS A 144 0.67 6.59 -9.17
CA HIS A 144 0.58 5.38 -9.97
C HIS A 144 0.80 5.59 -11.47
N MET A 145 0.39 6.75 -12.00
CA MET A 145 0.64 7.08 -13.40
C MET A 145 2.11 7.41 -13.67
N TRP A 146 2.80 8.02 -12.72
CA TRP A 146 4.15 8.54 -12.89
C TRP A 146 5.16 7.93 -11.91
N THR A 147 4.90 6.73 -11.41
CA THR A 147 5.71 6.05 -10.40
C THR A 147 7.21 6.17 -10.71
N ASN A 148 7.96 6.72 -9.77
CA ASN A 148 9.40 6.99 -9.84
C ASN A 148 9.86 7.98 -10.92
N VAL A 149 8.95 8.68 -11.61
CA VAL A 149 9.35 9.73 -12.57
C VAL A 149 9.65 11.02 -11.82
N ILE A 150 10.93 11.37 -11.74
CA ILE A 150 11.41 12.57 -11.04
C ILE A 150 10.74 13.82 -11.58
N GLY A 151 10.22 14.65 -10.66
CA GLY A 151 9.52 15.90 -10.99
C GLY A 151 8.04 15.74 -11.34
N LYS A 152 7.53 14.49 -11.48
CA LYS A 152 6.12 14.19 -11.67
C LYS A 152 5.54 13.44 -10.49
N ASP A 153 6.24 12.41 -10.04
CA ASP A 153 5.89 11.64 -8.86
C ASP A 153 6.29 12.40 -7.59
N LYS A 154 5.31 12.85 -6.82
CA LYS A 154 5.56 13.60 -5.58
C LYS A 154 6.02 12.69 -4.43
N ASP A 155 5.77 11.39 -4.52
CA ASP A 155 6.16 10.43 -3.50
C ASP A 155 7.66 10.12 -3.55
N VAL A 156 8.33 10.46 -4.67
CA VAL A 156 9.79 10.38 -4.77
C VAL A 156 10.44 11.45 -3.87
N GLY A 157 10.81 11.03 -2.65
CA GLY A 157 11.46 11.89 -1.67
C GLY A 157 10.56 13.01 -1.12
N TYR A 158 9.25 12.94 -1.37
CA TYR A 158 8.24 13.92 -0.89
C TYR A 158 8.59 15.38 -1.20
N GLY A 159 9.32 15.60 -2.29
CA GLY A 159 9.80 16.90 -2.70
C GLY A 159 10.87 17.52 -1.78
N ARG A 160 11.38 16.78 -0.79
CA ARG A 160 12.33 17.26 0.23
C ARG A 160 13.60 16.42 0.33
N LEU A 161 13.53 15.14 -0.01
CA LEU A 161 14.66 14.23 0.06
C LEU A 161 15.24 14.01 -1.33
N ARG A 162 16.56 13.98 -1.41
CA ARG A 162 17.26 13.51 -2.60
C ARG A 162 17.50 12.01 -2.47
N VAL A 163 16.73 11.23 -3.21
CA VAL A 163 16.74 9.76 -3.14
C VAL A 163 17.47 9.10 -4.31
N THR A 164 17.74 9.87 -5.39
CA THR A 164 18.50 9.38 -6.56
C THR A 164 19.59 10.36 -6.97
N SER A 165 20.59 9.88 -7.73
CA SER A 165 21.65 10.71 -8.31
C SER A 165 21.14 11.70 -9.34
N ASP A 166 20.01 11.41 -9.98
CA ASP A 166 19.43 12.23 -11.05
C ASP A 166 18.71 13.48 -10.54
N GLN A 167 18.42 13.53 -9.24
CA GLN A 167 17.92 14.72 -8.59
C GLN A 167 19.06 15.72 -8.34
N GLU A 168 18.81 17.01 -8.65
CA GLU A 168 19.76 18.08 -8.36
C GLU A 168 20.11 18.11 -6.86
N TRP A 169 21.41 18.18 -6.56
CA TRP A 169 21.83 18.33 -5.17
C TRP A 169 21.62 19.78 -4.69
N LYS A 170 21.08 19.92 -3.47
CA LYS A 170 20.89 21.20 -2.79
C LYS A 170 21.45 21.14 -1.37
N PRO A 171 21.91 22.28 -0.79
CA PRO A 171 22.50 22.30 0.56
C PRO A 171 21.58 21.74 1.64
N GLU A 172 20.27 21.87 1.51
CA GLU A 172 19.27 21.31 2.42
C GLU A 172 19.34 19.79 2.55
N HIS A 173 19.82 19.08 1.52
CA HIS A 173 19.97 17.63 1.55
C HIS A 173 21.06 17.14 2.52
N LEU A 174 21.92 18.03 3.04
CA LEU A 174 22.85 17.69 4.13
C LEU A 174 22.11 17.27 5.41
N PHE A 175 20.90 17.77 5.60
CA PHE A 175 20.08 17.51 6.78
C PHE A 175 18.98 16.45 6.55
N GLN A 176 18.98 15.79 5.39
CA GLN A 176 17.89 14.90 4.99
C GLN A 176 17.67 13.72 5.93
N LEU A 177 18.68 13.26 6.70
CA LEU A 177 18.47 12.23 7.73
C LEU A 177 17.51 12.73 8.83
N GLY A 178 17.68 13.98 9.27
CA GLY A 178 16.76 14.61 10.22
C GLY A 178 15.39 14.89 9.59
N THR A 179 15.36 15.37 8.37
CA THR A 179 14.12 15.63 7.62
C THR A 179 13.31 14.35 7.44
N ASN A 180 13.95 13.22 7.11
CA ASN A 180 13.28 11.92 6.94
C ASN A 180 12.60 11.40 8.23
N VAL A 181 13.06 11.82 9.40
CA VAL A 181 12.43 11.45 10.68
C VAL A 181 11.18 12.32 10.96
N LEU A 182 11.10 13.51 10.34
CA LEU A 182 10.05 14.50 10.58
C LEU A 182 8.91 14.46 9.55
N ILE A 183 9.08 13.77 8.44
CA ILE A 183 8.07 13.57 7.38
C ILE A 183 7.60 12.12 7.35
#